data_53b06ef61eb89e800ea5fdbfb5a6fa03
#
_entry.id   53b06ef61eb89e800ea5fdbfb5a6fa03
#
_cell.length_a   1.000
_cell.length_b   1.000
_cell.length_c   1.000
_cell.angle_alpha   90.00
_cell.angle_beta   90.00
_cell.angle_gamma   90.00
#
_symmetry.space_group_name_H-M   'P 1'
#
loop_
_entity.id
_entity.type
_entity.pdbx_description
1 polymer ?
#
loop_
_entity_poly.entity_id
_entity_poly.type
_entity_poly.pdbx_seq_one_letter_code
_entity_poly.pdbx_strand_id
1 'polypeptide(L)'
;GFTFIVDKKKLVQDLLEVRILLEPSIASMAAVHADDEDIKKITALCDEVEDLLKKHEDHTQKDIDFHAAIALSSKNVVVPRLVPVINSSIPLFVETTRGTLLEETIETHREIADAIAAHDPLRAQDAMYLHLVYNRKQIQMIKKDSE
;
A
#
# COMPACT_ATOMS: atom_id res chain seq x y z
N GLY A 1 6.03 -16.29 22.45
CA GLY A 1 7.24 -17.06 22.44
C GLY A 1 7.98 -16.97 21.12
N PHE A 2 9.06 -17.69 21.00
CA PHE A 2 9.91 -17.71 19.80
C PHE A 2 9.13 -18.10 18.54
N THR A 3 8.31 -19.13 18.62
CA THR A 3 7.47 -19.60 17.50
C THR A 3 6.54 -18.51 16.99
N PHE A 4 5.94 -17.75 17.90
CA PHE A 4 5.06 -16.63 17.54
C PHE A 4 5.80 -15.54 16.75
N ILE A 5 7.03 -15.21 17.13
CA ILE A 5 7.85 -14.18 16.45
C ILE A 5 8.20 -14.63 15.04
N VAL A 6 8.60 -15.89 14.87
CA VAL A 6 8.91 -16.48 13.56
C VAL A 6 7.68 -16.47 12.67
N ASP A 7 6.51 -16.86 13.22
CA ASP A 7 5.25 -16.89 12.48
C ASP A 7 4.81 -15.48 12.06
N LYS A 8 5.07 -14.46 12.87
CA LYS A 8 4.75 -13.07 12.54
C LYS A 8 5.54 -12.58 11.31
N LYS A 9 6.85 -12.86 11.25
CA LYS A 9 7.70 -12.52 10.10
C LYS A 9 7.22 -13.24 8.83
N LYS A 10 6.93 -14.51 8.94
CA LYS A 10 6.38 -15.32 7.84
C LYS A 10 5.05 -14.74 7.37
N LEU A 11 4.18 -14.37 8.30
CA LEU A 11 2.87 -13.77 8.00
C LEU A 11 3.03 -12.47 7.21
N VAL A 12 3.93 -11.58 7.62
CA VAL A 12 4.19 -10.31 6.91
C VAL A 12 4.65 -10.58 5.48
N GLN A 13 5.56 -11.51 5.29
CA GLN A 13 6.05 -11.88 3.95
C GLN A 13 4.94 -12.45 3.07
N ASP A 14 4.13 -13.36 3.62
CA ASP A 14 3.06 -14.01 2.87
C ASP A 14 1.95 -13.01 2.51
N LEU A 15 1.59 -12.12 3.43
CA LEU A 15 0.63 -11.05 3.16
C LEU A 15 1.14 -10.11 2.06
N LEU A 16 2.42 -9.78 2.09
CA LEU A 16 3.02 -8.90 1.09
C LEU A 16 3.02 -9.56 -0.30
N GLU A 17 3.30 -10.87 -0.38
CA GLU A 17 3.19 -11.62 -1.64
C GLU A 17 1.76 -11.54 -2.20
N VAL A 18 0.75 -11.72 -1.37
CA VAL A 18 -0.65 -11.61 -1.78
C VAL A 18 -0.98 -10.19 -2.25
N ARG A 19 -0.48 -9.18 -1.55
CA ARG A 19 -0.65 -7.78 -1.96
C ARG A 19 -0.05 -7.51 -3.34
N ILE A 20 1.14 -8.04 -3.61
CA ILE A 20 1.82 -7.91 -4.91
C ILE A 20 0.99 -8.56 -6.03
N LEU A 21 0.31 -9.67 -5.73
CA LEU A 21 -0.57 -10.33 -6.69
C LEU A 21 -1.83 -9.52 -6.99
N LEU A 22 -2.39 -8.83 -6.01
CA LEU A 22 -3.71 -8.22 -6.08
C LEU A 22 -3.67 -6.71 -6.35
N GLU A 23 -2.89 -5.96 -5.61
CA GLU A 23 -3.00 -4.51 -5.59
C GLU A 23 -2.60 -3.81 -6.89
N PRO A 24 -1.57 -4.26 -7.63
CA PRO A 24 -1.28 -3.64 -8.93
C PRO A 24 -2.45 -3.72 -9.91
N SER A 25 -3.13 -4.87 -9.97
CA SER A 25 -4.32 -5.04 -10.80
C SER A 25 -5.49 -4.20 -10.30
N ILE A 26 -5.66 -4.10 -8.99
CA ILE A 26 -6.69 -3.25 -8.37
C ILE A 26 -6.44 -1.77 -8.71
N ALA A 27 -5.20 -1.30 -8.64
CA ALA A 27 -4.83 0.07 -9.02
C ALA A 27 -5.13 0.35 -10.49
N SER A 28 -4.87 -0.62 -11.36
CA SER A 28 -5.21 -0.53 -12.79
C SER A 28 -6.72 -0.36 -12.99
N MET A 29 -7.53 -1.18 -12.31
CA MET A 29 -8.99 -1.07 -12.35
C MET A 29 -9.48 0.28 -11.83
N ALA A 30 -8.88 0.76 -10.75
CA ALA A 30 -9.22 2.07 -10.16
C ALA A 30 -8.94 3.19 -11.17
N ALA A 31 -7.81 3.14 -11.88
CA ALA A 31 -7.49 4.14 -12.90
C ALA A 31 -8.53 4.18 -14.03
N VAL A 32 -9.09 3.02 -14.39
CA VAL A 32 -10.14 2.93 -15.43
C VAL A 32 -11.48 3.46 -14.91
N HIS A 33 -11.86 3.12 -13.67
CA HIS A 33 -13.23 3.29 -13.19
C HIS A 33 -13.45 4.37 -12.15
N ALA A 34 -12.39 4.96 -11.56
CA ALA A 34 -12.52 5.99 -10.55
C ALA A 34 -13.29 7.19 -11.10
N ASP A 35 -14.27 7.67 -10.36
CA ASP A 35 -14.95 8.93 -10.66
C ASP A 35 -14.23 10.12 -9.99
N ASP A 36 -14.72 11.34 -10.21
CA ASP A 36 -14.10 12.55 -9.66
C ASP A 36 -14.07 12.55 -8.13
N GLU A 37 -15.11 12.03 -7.48
CA GLU A 37 -15.16 11.94 -6.02
C GLU A 37 -14.14 10.92 -5.49
N ASP A 38 -13.99 9.80 -6.17
CA ASP A 38 -12.96 8.79 -5.82
C ASP A 38 -11.56 9.39 -5.91
N ILE A 39 -11.27 10.08 -7.00
CA ILE A 39 -9.97 10.71 -7.25
C ILE A 39 -9.67 11.75 -6.18
N LYS A 40 -10.67 12.57 -5.83
CA LYS A 40 -10.55 13.58 -4.80
C LYS A 40 -10.21 12.97 -3.44
N LYS A 41 -10.89 11.88 -3.09
CA LYS A 41 -10.66 11.17 -1.84
C LYS A 41 -9.27 10.53 -1.80
N ILE A 42 -8.87 9.86 -2.88
CA ILE A 42 -7.54 9.22 -3.00
C ILE A 42 -6.44 10.27 -2.87
N THR A 43 -6.58 11.40 -3.56
CA THR A 43 -5.61 12.50 -3.51
C THR A 43 -5.52 13.09 -2.10
N ALA A 44 -6.64 13.30 -1.44
CA ALA A 44 -6.66 13.83 -0.07
C ALA A 44 -5.98 12.87 0.91
N LEU A 45 -6.23 11.57 0.78
CA LEU A 45 -5.59 10.55 1.63
C LEU A 45 -4.09 10.46 1.36
N CYS A 46 -3.68 10.57 0.10
CA CYS A 46 -2.27 10.65 -0.26
C CYS A 46 -1.57 11.83 0.43
N ASP A 47 -2.21 13.01 0.40
CA ASP A 47 -1.70 14.21 1.06
C ASP A 47 -1.58 14.02 2.57
N GLU A 48 -2.57 13.40 3.20
CA GLU A 48 -2.58 13.13 4.64
C GLU A 48 -1.46 12.15 5.04
N VAL A 49 -1.27 11.08 4.29
CA VAL A 49 -0.18 10.12 4.54
C VAL A 49 1.17 10.81 4.42
N GLU A 50 1.37 11.59 3.35
CA GLU A 50 2.61 12.33 3.14
C GLU A 50 2.91 13.30 4.30
N ASP A 51 1.90 14.04 4.74
CA ASP A 51 2.03 14.98 5.85
C ASP A 51 2.44 14.28 7.15
N LEU A 52 1.78 13.17 7.48
CA LEU A 52 2.10 12.38 8.67
C LEU A 52 3.51 11.79 8.60
N LEU A 53 3.90 11.27 7.44
CA LEU A 53 5.24 10.72 7.23
C LEU A 53 6.31 11.80 7.43
N LYS A 54 6.11 12.99 6.87
CA LYS A 54 7.05 14.11 7.01
C LYS A 54 7.19 14.61 8.45
N LYS A 55 6.12 14.50 9.24
CA LYS A 55 6.10 14.87 10.66
C LYS A 55 6.56 13.74 11.58
N HIS A 56 6.89 12.58 11.05
CA HIS A 56 7.21 11.37 11.80
C HIS A 56 6.10 10.97 12.78
N GLU A 57 4.85 11.19 12.38
CA GLU A 57 3.66 10.77 13.13
C GLU A 57 3.11 9.47 12.57
N ASP A 58 2.25 8.78 13.34
CA ASP A 58 1.65 7.52 12.94
C ASP A 58 0.71 7.72 11.74
N HIS A 59 1.08 7.12 10.61
CA HIS A 59 0.34 7.20 9.35
C HIS A 59 -0.46 5.93 9.03
N THR A 60 -0.42 4.92 9.92
CA THR A 60 -0.96 3.58 9.65
C THR A 60 -2.40 3.61 9.18
N GLN A 61 -3.29 4.31 9.91
CA GLN A 61 -4.71 4.33 9.56
C GLN A 61 -4.97 5.02 8.22
N LYS A 62 -4.27 6.12 7.94
CA LYS A 62 -4.42 6.84 6.67
C LYS A 62 -3.87 6.04 5.50
N ASP A 63 -2.83 5.27 5.71
CA ASP A 63 -2.28 4.35 4.72
C ASP A 63 -3.30 3.24 4.40
N ILE A 64 -3.91 2.65 5.43
CA ILE A 64 -5.01 1.69 5.27
C ILE A 64 -6.15 2.32 4.46
N ASP A 65 -6.58 3.51 4.83
CA ASP A 65 -7.68 4.23 4.16
C ASP A 65 -7.35 4.53 2.68
N PHE A 66 -6.10 4.88 2.40
CA PHE A 66 -5.63 5.15 1.03
C PHE A 66 -5.77 3.89 0.14
N HIS A 67 -5.25 2.75 0.60
CA HIS A 67 -5.36 1.50 -0.14
C HIS A 67 -6.82 1.03 -0.27
N ALA A 68 -7.62 1.19 0.77
CA ALA A 68 -9.04 0.85 0.73
C ALA A 68 -9.82 1.74 -0.26
N ALA A 69 -9.51 3.02 -0.32
CA ALA A 69 -10.13 3.94 -1.29
C ALA A 69 -9.82 3.55 -2.74
N ILE A 70 -8.59 3.10 -3.01
CA ILE A 70 -8.20 2.60 -4.32
C ILE A 70 -9.04 1.35 -4.67
N ALA A 71 -9.18 0.41 -3.75
CA ALA A 71 -9.97 -0.79 -3.95
C ALA A 71 -11.44 -0.48 -4.24
N LEU A 72 -12.04 0.45 -3.51
CA LEU A 72 -13.43 0.88 -3.74
C LEU A 72 -13.58 1.57 -5.10
N SER A 73 -12.57 2.31 -5.53
CA SER A 73 -12.56 3.03 -6.81
C SER A 73 -12.48 2.11 -8.02
N SER A 74 -12.13 0.84 -7.84
CA SER A 74 -12.12 -0.16 -8.91
C SER A 74 -13.51 -0.44 -9.46
N LYS A 75 -14.57 -0.12 -8.70
CA LYS A 75 -15.98 -0.41 -9.01
C LYS A 75 -16.28 -1.90 -9.23
N ASN A 76 -15.36 -2.76 -8.83
CA ASN A 76 -15.52 -4.20 -8.88
C ASN A 76 -16.20 -4.67 -7.59
N VAL A 77 -17.27 -5.49 -7.70
CA VAL A 77 -18.08 -5.90 -6.55
C VAL A 77 -17.33 -6.82 -5.59
N VAL A 78 -16.37 -7.57 -6.10
CA VAL A 78 -15.59 -8.56 -5.33
C VAL A 78 -14.37 -7.93 -4.65
N VAL A 79 -13.72 -6.98 -5.32
CA VAL A 79 -12.46 -6.36 -4.83
C VAL A 79 -12.57 -5.84 -3.38
N PRO A 80 -13.65 -5.17 -2.95
CA PRO A 80 -13.75 -4.72 -1.55
C PRO A 80 -13.70 -5.85 -0.52
N ARG A 81 -14.05 -7.07 -0.91
CA ARG A 81 -13.98 -8.25 -0.02
C ARG A 81 -12.54 -8.69 0.24
N LEU A 82 -11.59 -8.23 -0.57
CA LEU A 82 -10.16 -8.50 -0.41
C LEU A 82 -9.46 -7.45 0.48
N VAL A 83 -10.13 -6.33 0.74
CA VAL A 83 -9.59 -5.23 1.57
C VAL A 83 -9.14 -5.68 2.96
N PRO A 84 -9.85 -6.60 3.67
CA PRO A 84 -9.36 -7.07 4.97
C PRO A 84 -7.95 -7.66 4.95
N VAL A 85 -7.54 -8.32 3.86
CA VAL A 85 -6.17 -8.85 3.70
C VAL A 85 -5.17 -7.68 3.68
N ILE A 86 -5.49 -6.64 2.91
CA ILE A 86 -4.66 -5.44 2.81
C ILE A 86 -4.58 -4.73 4.16
N ASN A 87 -5.72 -4.55 4.82
CA ASN A 87 -5.82 -3.88 6.11
C ASN A 87 -5.02 -4.61 7.20
N SER A 88 -4.98 -5.94 7.17
CA SER A 88 -4.20 -6.73 8.12
C SER A 88 -2.70 -6.61 7.88
N SER A 89 -2.30 -6.44 6.63
CA SER A 89 -0.89 -6.37 6.24
C SER A 89 -0.21 -5.06 6.62
N ILE A 90 -0.91 -3.94 6.44
CA ILE A 90 -0.30 -2.60 6.58
C ILE A 90 0.22 -2.35 8.01
N PRO A 91 -0.54 -2.59 9.09
CA PRO A 91 -0.01 -2.37 10.45
C PRO A 91 1.22 -3.21 10.75
N LEU A 92 1.22 -4.47 10.33
CA LEU A 92 2.36 -5.37 10.52
C LEU A 92 3.60 -4.87 9.76
N PHE A 93 3.41 -4.40 8.55
CA PHE A 93 4.47 -3.83 7.74
C PHE A 93 5.04 -2.55 8.38
N VAL A 94 4.19 -1.61 8.78
CA VAL A 94 4.60 -0.35 9.42
C VAL A 94 5.37 -0.63 10.71
N GLU A 95 4.88 -1.55 11.55
CA GLU A 95 5.56 -1.95 12.78
C GLU A 95 6.95 -2.53 12.50
N THR A 96 7.06 -3.38 11.47
CA THR A 96 8.30 -4.06 11.13
C THR A 96 9.36 -3.11 10.56
N THR A 97 8.95 -2.14 9.72
CA THR A 97 9.86 -1.24 9.03
C THR A 97 10.17 0.04 9.80
N ARG A 98 9.31 0.45 10.73
CA ARG A 98 9.50 1.61 11.61
C ARG A 98 9.93 2.90 10.90
N GLY A 99 9.27 3.20 9.77
CA GLY A 99 9.47 4.45 9.06
C GLY A 99 10.70 4.53 8.17
N THR A 100 11.36 3.43 7.91
CA THR A 100 12.34 3.37 6.83
C THR A 100 11.62 3.43 5.48
N LEU A 101 12.30 3.82 4.40
CA LEU A 101 11.72 4.05 3.07
C LEU A 101 10.74 5.22 3.01
N LEU A 102 10.94 6.25 3.83
CA LEU A 102 10.07 7.42 3.87
C LEU A 102 9.89 8.07 2.49
N GLU A 103 11.01 8.35 1.80
CA GLU A 103 10.99 9.02 0.49
C GLU A 103 10.33 8.15 -0.58
N GLU A 104 10.70 6.88 -0.63
CA GLU A 104 10.15 5.92 -1.61
C GLU A 104 8.66 5.72 -1.40
N THR A 105 8.20 5.70 -0.15
CA THR A 105 6.78 5.60 0.17
C THR A 105 6.01 6.83 -0.30
N ILE A 106 6.52 8.02 -0.03
CA ILE A 106 5.92 9.27 -0.47
C ILE A 106 5.84 9.33 -2.00
N GLU A 107 6.95 9.04 -2.68
CA GLU A 107 7.02 9.08 -4.14
C GLU A 107 6.06 8.07 -4.79
N THR A 108 6.03 6.85 -4.30
CA THR A 108 5.19 5.80 -4.90
C THR A 108 3.72 6.02 -4.62
N HIS A 109 3.33 6.45 -3.42
CA HIS A 109 1.94 6.81 -3.12
C HIS A 109 1.48 7.94 -4.05
N ARG A 110 2.30 8.98 -4.24
CA ARG A 110 1.98 10.11 -5.11
C ARG A 110 1.81 9.66 -6.57
N GLU A 111 2.72 8.82 -7.04
CA GLU A 111 2.65 8.31 -8.41
C GLU A 111 1.40 7.45 -8.65
N ILE A 112 1.01 6.64 -7.66
CA ILE A 112 -0.24 5.87 -7.73
C ILE A 112 -1.44 6.83 -7.84
N ALA A 113 -1.52 7.82 -6.96
CA ALA A 113 -2.62 8.78 -6.94
C ALA A 113 -2.70 9.56 -8.27
N ASP A 114 -1.56 10.03 -8.76
CA ASP A 114 -1.49 10.81 -10.01
C ASP A 114 -1.89 9.95 -11.23
N ALA A 115 -1.46 8.70 -11.27
CA ALA A 115 -1.82 7.78 -12.35
C ALA A 115 -3.32 7.48 -12.37
N ILE A 116 -3.94 7.30 -11.20
CA ILE A 116 -5.39 7.09 -11.10
C ILE A 116 -6.12 8.36 -11.54
N ALA A 117 -5.67 9.54 -11.10
CA ALA A 117 -6.25 10.82 -11.50
C ALA A 117 -6.15 11.05 -13.00
N ALA A 118 -5.08 10.59 -13.63
CA ALA A 118 -4.87 10.69 -15.07
C ALA A 118 -5.62 9.60 -15.87
N HIS A 119 -6.31 8.68 -15.18
CA HIS A 119 -6.96 7.52 -15.81
C HIS A 119 -5.99 6.70 -16.66
N ASP A 120 -4.78 6.48 -16.13
CA ASP A 120 -3.71 5.72 -16.80
C ASP A 120 -3.51 4.38 -16.08
N PRO A 121 -4.17 3.29 -16.55
CA PRO A 121 -4.16 2.01 -15.85
C PRO A 121 -2.79 1.34 -15.81
N LEU A 122 -2.01 1.44 -16.88
CA LEU A 122 -0.68 0.83 -16.90
C LEU A 122 0.27 1.53 -15.92
N ARG A 123 0.23 2.85 -15.93
CA ARG A 123 1.04 3.66 -15.00
C ARG A 123 0.65 3.40 -13.54
N ALA A 124 -0.66 3.27 -13.26
CA ALA A 124 -1.15 2.96 -11.91
C ALA A 124 -0.69 1.57 -11.45
N GLN A 125 -0.76 0.58 -12.34
CA GLN A 125 -0.30 -0.78 -12.08
C GLN A 125 1.19 -0.79 -11.75
N ASP A 126 2.00 -0.14 -12.58
CA ASP A 126 3.46 -0.09 -12.40
C ASP A 126 3.84 0.63 -11.09
N ALA A 127 3.18 1.74 -10.78
CA ALA A 127 3.42 2.50 -9.56
C ALA A 127 3.10 1.68 -8.30
N MET A 128 1.98 0.98 -8.29
CA MET A 128 1.60 0.13 -7.16
C MET A 128 2.57 -1.06 -7.04
N TYR A 129 2.93 -1.68 -8.14
CA TYR A 129 3.91 -2.77 -8.13
C TYR A 129 5.25 -2.30 -7.55
N LEU A 130 5.76 -1.16 -7.99
CA LEU A 130 7.02 -0.60 -7.50
C LEU A 130 6.95 -0.29 -6.00
N HIS A 131 5.84 0.28 -5.54
CA HIS A 131 5.58 0.54 -4.12
C HIS A 131 5.74 -0.74 -3.28
N LEU A 132 5.10 -1.81 -3.70
CA LEU A 132 5.13 -3.08 -2.98
C LEU A 132 6.48 -3.80 -3.10
N VAL A 133 7.19 -3.62 -4.21
CA VAL A 133 8.55 -4.17 -4.39
C VAL A 133 9.52 -3.49 -3.42
N TYR A 134 9.43 -2.18 -3.22
CA TYR A 134 10.22 -1.49 -2.21
C TYR A 134 9.92 -2.02 -0.81
N ASN A 135 8.65 -2.25 -0.51
CA ASN A 135 8.24 -2.85 0.76
C ASN A 135 8.85 -4.24 0.95
N ARG A 136 8.82 -5.07 -0.08
CA ARG A 136 9.41 -6.41 -0.05
C ARG A 136 10.92 -6.38 0.19
N LYS A 137 11.63 -5.49 -0.50
CA LYS A 137 13.07 -5.31 -0.32
C LYS A 137 13.40 -4.88 1.11
N GLN A 138 12.61 -4.00 1.68
CA GLN A 138 12.80 -3.53 3.05
C GLN A 138 12.68 -4.68 4.06
N ILE A 139 11.66 -5.51 3.91
CA ILE A 139 11.48 -6.68 4.78
C ILE A 139 12.66 -7.66 4.65
N GLN A 140 13.13 -7.90 3.44
CA GLN A 140 14.28 -8.78 3.18
C GLN A 140 15.56 -8.25 3.82
N MET A 141 15.79 -6.93 3.78
CA MET A 141 16.96 -6.30 4.39
C MET A 141 16.92 -6.43 5.92
N ILE A 142 15.78 -6.18 6.54
CA ILE A 142 15.60 -6.32 7.99
C ILE A 142 15.87 -7.77 8.43
N LYS A 143 15.36 -8.74 7.66
CA LYS A 143 15.58 -10.16 7.93
C LYS A 143 17.07 -10.53 7.86
N LYS A 144 17.79 -9.97 6.89
CA LYS A 144 19.22 -10.21 6.71
C LYS A 144 20.05 -9.63 7.86
N ASP A 145 19.70 -8.41 8.29
CA ASP A 145 20.39 -7.71 9.38
C ASP A 145 20.17 -8.39 10.74
N SER A 146 19.06 -9.13 10.91
CA SER A 146 18.75 -9.83 12.16
C SER A 146 19.35 -11.24 12.24
N GLU A 147 19.95 -11.72 11.17
CA GLU A 147 20.71 -12.98 11.13
C GLU A 147 22.17 -12.72 11.49
#